data_597602f05849d4af5bd77e370bc2b7c3
#
_entry.id   597602f05849d4af5bd77e370bc2b7c3
#
_cell.length_a   1.000
_cell.length_b   1.000
_cell.length_c   1.000
_cell.angle_alpha   90.00
_cell.angle_beta   90.00
_cell.angle_gamma   90.00
#
_symmetry.space_group_name_H-M   'P 1'
#
loop_
_entity.id
_entity.type
_entity.pdbx_description
1 polymer ?
#
loop_
_entity_poly.entity_id
_entity_poly.type
_entity_poly.pdbx_seq_one_letter_code
_entity_poly.pdbx_strand_id
1 'polypeptide(L)'
;MCIRDRGTRWTSILDDKVRTKGYRVIEEGLCGRTTVFDDPFRTERRGTEMLPAILESHRPVDTIVLMLGTNDCKSVYSATPEVIGQGIEQLLDQINTVNPDAKILLVSPIYLGERIWEEDFDPEFDKNSIEVSWNLPRVYEKIARRRNISYLPASEFARPGEADQEHLDELGHSRLADAIYEKLAGRSLKCYDSSQMCRCNALTKSSKLPALTEIAVD
;
A
#
# COMPACT_ATOMS: atom_id res chain seq x y z
N MET A 1 -3.02 -3.13 16.21
CA MET A 1 -3.72 -1.85 16.56
C MET A 1 -3.44 -0.83 15.46
N CYS A 2 -4.43 -0.49 14.66
CA CYS A 2 -4.26 0.53 13.60
C CYS A 2 -3.75 1.84 14.19
N ILE A 3 -2.59 2.32 13.76
CA ILE A 3 -2.09 3.63 14.13
C ILE A 3 -2.96 4.67 13.43
N ARG A 4 -3.90 5.27 14.19
CA ARG A 4 -4.79 6.33 13.70
C ARG A 4 -4.21 7.73 13.94
N ASP A 5 -3.04 7.82 14.51
CA ASP A 5 -2.38 9.09 14.79
C ASP A 5 -1.83 9.67 13.48
N ARG A 6 -2.32 10.85 13.12
CA ARG A 6 -1.93 11.57 11.90
C ARG A 6 -0.46 11.96 11.83
N GLY A 7 0.32 11.81 12.88
CA GLY A 7 1.77 12.10 12.88
C GLY A 7 2.65 10.89 12.54
N THR A 8 2.14 9.68 12.74
CA THR A 8 2.92 8.43 12.69
C THR A 8 2.62 7.54 11.48
N ARG A 9 1.49 7.73 10.81
CA ARG A 9 1.16 6.95 9.60
C ARG A 9 2.11 7.26 8.45
N TRP A 10 2.43 6.27 7.64
CA TRP A 10 3.29 6.44 6.48
C TRP A 10 2.78 7.52 5.51
N THR A 11 1.48 7.66 5.35
CA THR A 11 0.84 8.70 4.53
C THR A 11 1.11 10.11 5.06
N SER A 12 1.00 10.31 6.38
CA SER A 12 1.30 11.60 7.02
C SER A 12 2.80 11.93 6.95
N ILE A 13 3.67 10.94 7.16
CA ILE A 13 5.12 11.11 7.03
C ILE A 13 5.49 11.45 5.58
N LEU A 14 4.84 10.80 4.62
CA LEU A 14 5.02 11.10 3.20
C LEU A 14 4.55 12.52 2.86
N ASP A 15 3.38 12.96 3.38
CA ASP A 15 2.87 14.32 3.19
C ASP A 15 3.89 15.37 3.68
N ASP A 16 4.48 15.19 4.86
CA ASP A 16 5.51 16.09 5.38
C ASP A 16 6.74 16.16 4.47
N LYS A 17 7.15 15.03 3.88
CA LYS A 17 8.29 14.99 2.94
C LYS A 17 8.01 15.68 1.61
N VAL A 18 6.80 15.54 1.07
CA VAL A 18 6.44 16.09 -0.25
C VAL A 18 5.93 17.52 -0.17
N ARG A 19 5.39 17.93 0.97
CA ARG A 19 4.85 19.29 1.21
C ARG A 19 5.88 20.38 0.97
N THR A 20 7.13 20.16 1.37
CA THR A 20 8.24 21.11 1.12
C THR A 20 8.54 21.33 -0.37
N LYS A 21 8.00 20.47 -1.24
CA LYS A 21 8.13 20.53 -2.70
C LYS A 21 6.85 21.00 -3.40
N GLY A 22 5.88 21.46 -2.63
CA GLY A 22 4.61 21.97 -3.16
C GLY A 22 3.54 20.91 -3.41
N TYR A 23 3.72 19.69 -2.88
CA TYR A 23 2.77 18.59 -3.03
C TYR A 23 2.03 18.30 -1.74
N ARG A 24 0.96 17.54 -1.81
CA ARG A 24 0.23 17.05 -0.63
C ARG A 24 -0.28 15.64 -0.88
N VAL A 25 -0.43 14.88 0.18
CA VAL A 25 -1.03 13.56 0.18
C VAL A 25 -2.50 13.66 0.60
N ILE A 26 -3.36 13.03 -0.17
CA ILE A 26 -4.77 12.81 0.19
C ILE A 26 -4.86 11.38 0.71
N GLU A 27 -5.23 11.23 1.98
CA GLU A 27 -5.31 9.94 2.63
C GLU A 27 -6.72 9.35 2.49
N GLU A 28 -6.84 8.24 1.77
CA GLU A 28 -8.09 7.53 1.56
C GLU A 28 -8.08 6.11 2.14
N GLY A 29 -7.24 5.89 3.15
CA GLY A 29 -7.19 4.64 3.91
C GLY A 29 -8.44 4.38 4.73
N LEU A 30 -9.03 3.19 4.60
CA LEU A 30 -10.17 2.74 5.39
C LEU A 30 -9.91 1.32 5.92
N CYS A 31 -9.90 1.18 7.25
CA CYS A 31 -9.71 -0.10 7.92
C CYS A 31 -10.71 -1.16 7.39
N GLY A 32 -10.21 -2.32 7.02
CA GLY A 32 -11.03 -3.41 6.49
C GLY A 32 -11.31 -3.32 4.99
N ARG A 33 -10.74 -2.35 4.26
CA ARG A 33 -10.97 -2.23 2.82
C ARG A 33 -10.35 -3.43 2.07
N THR A 34 -11.16 -4.01 1.19
CA THR A 34 -10.81 -5.09 0.28
C THR A 34 -10.63 -4.55 -1.14
N THR A 35 -10.16 -5.37 -2.05
CA THR A 35 -10.18 -5.02 -3.49
C THR A 35 -11.59 -5.11 -4.05
N VAL A 36 -12.22 -6.30 -4.04
CA VAL A 36 -13.51 -6.59 -4.70
C VAL A 36 -14.53 -7.28 -3.80
N PHE A 37 -14.18 -7.63 -2.57
CA PHE A 37 -15.06 -8.38 -1.69
C PHE A 37 -15.90 -7.47 -0.81
N ASP A 38 -17.13 -7.85 -0.54
CA ASP A 38 -17.95 -7.26 0.51
C ASP A 38 -17.52 -7.81 1.87
N ASP A 39 -17.33 -6.93 2.83
CA ASP A 39 -17.09 -7.35 4.21
C ASP A 39 -18.42 -7.72 4.85
N PRO A 40 -18.58 -8.95 5.38
CA PRO A 40 -19.86 -9.41 5.93
C PRO A 40 -20.29 -8.65 7.19
N PHE A 41 -19.37 -7.94 7.85
CA PHE A 41 -19.61 -7.24 9.11
C PHE A 41 -19.57 -5.71 8.97
N ARG A 42 -19.01 -5.20 7.86
CA ARG A 42 -18.79 -3.76 7.65
C ARG A 42 -19.18 -3.37 6.24
N THR A 43 -20.09 -2.43 6.11
CA THR A 43 -20.49 -1.88 4.81
C THR A 43 -19.39 -1.02 4.19
N GLU A 44 -19.44 -0.84 2.87
CA GLU A 44 -18.57 0.10 2.14
C GLU A 44 -17.07 -0.23 2.22
N ARG A 45 -16.74 -1.53 2.27
CA ARG A 45 -15.34 -1.98 2.28
C ARG A 45 -14.80 -2.40 0.92
N ARG A 46 -15.67 -2.57 -0.06
CA ARG A 46 -15.27 -2.93 -1.42
C ARG A 46 -14.59 -1.75 -2.13
N GLY A 47 -13.28 -1.89 -2.40
CA GLY A 47 -12.49 -0.85 -3.05
C GLY A 47 -13.01 -0.47 -4.44
N THR A 48 -13.41 -1.45 -5.25
CA THR A 48 -13.96 -1.20 -6.59
C THR A 48 -15.29 -0.44 -6.60
N GLU A 49 -16.02 -0.43 -5.51
CA GLU A 49 -17.24 0.37 -5.37
C GLU A 49 -16.93 1.84 -5.02
N MET A 50 -15.93 2.04 -4.15
CA MET A 50 -15.64 3.37 -3.59
C MET A 50 -14.67 4.18 -4.45
N LEU A 51 -13.72 3.52 -5.10
CA LEU A 51 -12.59 4.18 -5.78
C LEU A 51 -13.02 5.18 -6.87
N PRO A 52 -14.00 4.92 -7.75
CA PRO A 52 -14.43 5.90 -8.77
C PRO A 52 -14.88 7.22 -8.16
N ALA A 53 -15.74 7.19 -7.13
CA ALA A 53 -16.24 8.39 -6.48
C ALA A 53 -15.11 9.16 -5.75
N ILE A 54 -14.19 8.46 -5.12
CA ILE A 54 -12.99 9.04 -4.49
C ILE A 54 -12.17 9.77 -5.55
N LEU A 55 -11.85 9.11 -6.65
CA LEU A 55 -11.04 9.69 -7.72
C LEU A 55 -11.71 10.92 -8.34
N GLU A 56 -13.01 10.88 -8.62
CA GLU A 56 -13.74 12.01 -9.17
C GLU A 56 -13.76 13.20 -8.22
N SER A 57 -13.93 12.98 -6.93
CA SER A 57 -14.01 14.04 -5.92
C SER A 57 -12.68 14.75 -5.67
N HIS A 58 -11.55 14.09 -5.99
CA HIS A 58 -10.22 14.64 -5.75
C HIS A 58 -9.49 15.13 -7.02
N ARG A 59 -10.13 15.06 -8.19
CA ARG A 59 -9.49 15.53 -9.43
C ARG A 59 -9.09 17.00 -9.38
N PRO A 60 -7.95 17.41 -9.96
CA PRO A 60 -6.95 16.54 -10.62
C PRO A 60 -6.04 15.81 -9.65
N VAL A 61 -5.64 14.56 -10.01
CA VAL A 61 -4.71 13.74 -9.24
C VAL A 61 -3.52 13.40 -10.12
N ASP A 62 -2.33 13.73 -9.68
CA ASP A 62 -1.09 13.52 -10.46
C ASP A 62 -0.51 12.12 -10.29
N THR A 63 -0.61 11.57 -9.08
CA THR A 63 -0.06 10.25 -8.75
C THR A 63 -0.99 9.51 -7.77
N ILE A 64 -1.17 8.23 -8.00
CA ILE A 64 -1.96 7.34 -7.15
C ILE A 64 -1.05 6.24 -6.61
N VAL A 65 -0.98 6.13 -5.27
CA VAL A 65 -0.34 5.00 -4.58
C VAL A 65 -1.45 4.04 -4.18
N LEU A 66 -1.52 2.89 -4.84
CA LEU A 66 -2.52 1.85 -4.59
C LEU A 66 -1.89 0.73 -3.77
N MET A 67 -2.32 0.57 -2.50
CA MET A 67 -1.91 -0.51 -1.61
C MET A 67 -3.15 -1.14 -0.98
N LEU A 68 -3.62 -2.26 -1.50
CA LEU A 68 -4.73 -3.06 -0.99
C LEU A 68 -4.39 -4.54 -1.09
N GLY A 69 -5.13 -5.39 -0.41
CA GLY A 69 -5.01 -6.85 -0.49
C GLY A 69 -4.81 -7.55 0.85
N THR A 70 -4.44 -6.85 1.92
CA THR A 70 -4.32 -7.45 3.26
C THR A 70 -5.65 -8.04 3.72
N ASN A 71 -6.72 -7.25 3.64
CA ASN A 71 -8.05 -7.70 4.06
C ASN A 71 -8.65 -8.77 3.16
N ASP A 72 -8.21 -8.84 1.91
CA ASP A 72 -8.60 -9.90 0.97
C ASP A 72 -8.03 -11.28 1.38
N CYS A 73 -6.98 -11.30 2.22
CA CYS A 73 -6.41 -12.52 2.77
C CYS A 73 -7.24 -13.16 3.89
N LYS A 74 -8.32 -12.51 4.35
CA LYS A 74 -9.19 -13.06 5.39
C LYS A 74 -9.79 -14.39 4.98
N SER A 75 -9.88 -15.31 5.93
CA SER A 75 -10.35 -16.68 5.73
C SER A 75 -11.76 -16.76 5.12
N VAL A 76 -12.63 -15.79 5.44
CA VAL A 76 -14.01 -15.72 4.93
C VAL A 76 -14.09 -15.62 3.40
N TYR A 77 -13.07 -15.03 2.76
CA TYR A 77 -13.06 -14.90 1.29
C TYR A 77 -12.44 -16.09 0.60
N SER A 78 -11.64 -16.90 1.27
CA SER A 78 -10.93 -18.05 0.69
C SER A 78 -10.26 -17.71 -0.65
N ALA A 79 -9.76 -16.47 -0.76
CA ALA A 79 -9.21 -15.91 -2.00
C ALA A 79 -7.78 -16.40 -2.25
N THR A 80 -7.47 -16.74 -3.49
CA THR A 80 -6.09 -17.00 -3.90
C THR A 80 -5.39 -15.65 -4.24
N PRO A 81 -4.05 -15.62 -4.22
CA PRO A 81 -3.30 -14.42 -4.62
C PRO A 81 -3.67 -13.92 -6.03
N GLU A 82 -3.98 -14.84 -6.94
CA GLU A 82 -4.40 -14.54 -8.30
C GLU A 82 -5.78 -13.88 -8.36
N VAL A 83 -6.72 -14.29 -7.52
CA VAL A 83 -8.06 -13.68 -7.41
C VAL A 83 -7.94 -12.26 -6.85
N ILE A 84 -7.11 -12.07 -5.81
CA ILE A 84 -6.82 -10.73 -5.28
C ILE A 84 -6.16 -9.85 -6.36
N GLY A 85 -5.24 -10.43 -7.13
CA GLY A 85 -4.63 -9.76 -8.28
C GLY A 85 -5.64 -9.32 -9.35
N GLN A 86 -6.70 -10.11 -9.61
CA GLN A 86 -7.79 -9.70 -10.50
C GLN A 86 -8.55 -8.50 -9.94
N GLY A 87 -8.72 -8.43 -8.61
CA GLY A 87 -9.29 -7.26 -7.94
C GLY A 87 -8.44 -6.01 -8.14
N ILE A 88 -7.11 -6.13 -8.02
CA ILE A 88 -6.18 -5.04 -8.33
C ILE A 88 -6.29 -4.60 -9.80
N GLU A 89 -6.41 -5.54 -10.74
CA GLU A 89 -6.59 -5.20 -12.15
C GLU A 89 -7.85 -4.37 -12.38
N GLN A 90 -8.98 -4.70 -11.73
CA GLN A 90 -10.21 -3.92 -11.83
C GLN A 90 -10.03 -2.50 -11.28
N LEU A 91 -9.36 -2.34 -10.13
CA LEU A 91 -9.04 -1.03 -9.58
C LEU A 91 -8.16 -0.21 -10.53
N LEU A 92 -7.15 -0.82 -11.14
CA LEU A 92 -6.29 -0.17 -12.14
C LEU A 92 -7.07 0.26 -13.40
N ASP A 93 -8.05 -0.52 -13.85
CA ASP A 93 -8.94 -0.16 -14.95
C ASP A 93 -9.83 1.04 -14.60
N GLN A 94 -10.34 1.10 -13.37
CA GLN A 94 -11.10 2.25 -12.86
C GLN A 94 -10.24 3.51 -12.79
N ILE A 95 -9.00 3.39 -12.29
CA ILE A 95 -8.05 4.50 -12.26
C ILE A 95 -7.82 5.04 -13.67
N ASN A 96 -7.52 4.16 -14.62
CA ASN A 96 -7.29 4.56 -16.01
C ASN A 96 -8.52 5.21 -16.66
N THR A 97 -9.71 4.80 -16.27
CA THR A 97 -10.96 5.38 -16.78
C THR A 97 -11.20 6.78 -16.23
N VAL A 98 -11.00 6.97 -14.93
CA VAL A 98 -11.30 8.25 -14.25
C VAL A 98 -10.14 9.23 -14.35
N ASN A 99 -8.90 8.77 -14.18
CA ASN A 99 -7.68 9.58 -14.17
C ASN A 99 -6.61 9.02 -15.11
N PRO A 100 -6.80 9.05 -16.44
CA PRO A 100 -5.91 8.40 -17.41
C PRO A 100 -4.47 8.95 -17.40
N ASP A 101 -4.28 10.18 -16.97
CA ASP A 101 -2.97 10.85 -16.94
C ASP A 101 -2.22 10.64 -15.61
N ALA A 102 -2.88 10.07 -14.60
CA ALA A 102 -2.25 9.85 -13.30
C ALA A 102 -1.15 8.79 -13.36
N LYS A 103 -0.03 9.07 -12.71
CA LYS A 103 1.01 8.05 -12.50
C LYS A 103 0.53 7.09 -11.43
N ILE A 104 0.82 5.80 -11.61
CA ILE A 104 0.42 4.78 -10.65
C ILE A 104 1.67 4.14 -10.03
N LEU A 105 1.69 4.10 -8.70
CA LEU A 105 2.58 3.24 -7.92
C LEU A 105 1.74 2.14 -7.28
N LEU A 106 1.86 0.92 -7.80
CA LEU A 106 1.27 -0.25 -7.18
C LEU A 106 2.18 -0.74 -6.05
N VAL A 107 1.62 -0.86 -4.85
CA VAL A 107 2.34 -1.37 -3.67
C VAL A 107 1.69 -2.68 -3.23
N SER A 108 2.45 -3.77 -3.19
CA SER A 108 1.95 -4.96 -2.50
C SER A 108 2.08 -4.77 -0.99
N PRO A 109 1.07 -5.20 -0.20
CA PRO A 109 1.10 -5.05 1.25
C PRO A 109 2.31 -5.72 1.91
N ILE A 110 2.54 -5.40 3.18
CA ILE A 110 3.42 -6.19 4.04
C ILE A 110 2.87 -7.60 4.21
N TYR A 111 3.72 -8.52 4.62
CA TYR A 111 3.27 -9.86 4.98
C TYR A 111 2.44 -9.83 6.26
N LEU A 112 1.49 -10.73 6.40
CA LEU A 112 0.90 -11.07 7.69
C LEU A 112 1.96 -11.75 8.56
N GLY A 113 1.91 -11.51 9.86
CA GLY A 113 2.81 -12.13 10.82
C GLY A 113 2.54 -13.63 10.97
N GLU A 114 3.57 -14.39 11.30
CA GLU A 114 3.49 -15.86 11.38
C GLU A 114 2.53 -16.37 12.47
N ARG A 115 2.15 -15.49 13.41
CA ARG A 115 1.30 -15.80 14.56
C ARG A 115 -0.12 -15.25 14.44
N ILE A 116 -0.48 -14.59 13.34
CA ILE A 116 -1.79 -13.93 13.15
C ILE A 116 -2.99 -14.87 13.40
N TRP A 117 -2.82 -16.15 13.18
CA TRP A 117 -3.84 -17.20 13.36
C TRP A 117 -4.03 -17.66 14.81
N GLU A 118 -3.20 -17.23 15.76
CA GLU A 118 -3.30 -17.58 17.18
C GLU A 118 -4.49 -16.83 17.83
N GLU A 119 -5.09 -17.42 18.89
CA GLU A 119 -6.32 -16.93 19.52
C GLU A 119 -6.24 -15.49 20.05
N ASP A 120 -5.03 -14.99 20.34
CA ASP A 120 -4.81 -13.64 20.87
C ASP A 120 -4.88 -12.55 19.78
N PHE A 121 -4.94 -12.91 18.49
CA PHE A 121 -4.92 -11.99 17.35
C PHE A 121 -6.26 -11.94 16.62
N ASP A 122 -6.27 -11.39 15.40
CA ASP A 122 -7.51 -11.20 14.65
C ASP A 122 -8.06 -12.55 14.11
N PRO A 123 -9.24 -13.02 14.59
CA PRO A 123 -9.81 -14.30 14.20
C PRO A 123 -10.27 -14.36 12.74
N GLU A 124 -10.26 -13.26 12.02
CA GLU A 124 -10.60 -13.23 10.59
C GLU A 124 -9.49 -13.83 9.71
N PHE A 125 -8.26 -14.04 10.27
CA PHE A 125 -7.12 -14.63 9.56
C PHE A 125 -6.78 -16.04 10.07
N ASP A 126 -6.26 -16.85 9.16
CA ASP A 126 -5.80 -18.22 9.43
C ASP A 126 -4.40 -18.46 8.86
N LYS A 127 -3.90 -19.69 8.96
CA LYS A 127 -2.58 -20.06 8.40
C LYS A 127 -2.50 -19.89 6.89
N ASN A 128 -3.60 -20.16 6.17
CA ASN A 128 -3.64 -19.97 4.73
C ASN A 128 -3.55 -18.49 4.36
N SER A 129 -4.11 -17.59 5.19
CA SER A 129 -3.99 -16.14 5.01
C SER A 129 -2.52 -15.69 4.94
N ILE A 130 -1.65 -16.29 5.73
CA ILE A 130 -0.20 -16.00 5.72
C ILE A 130 0.41 -16.39 4.36
N GLU A 131 0.12 -17.60 3.87
CA GLU A 131 0.63 -18.08 2.58
C GLU A 131 0.13 -17.21 1.42
N VAL A 132 -1.13 -16.80 1.47
CA VAL A 132 -1.71 -15.87 0.49
C VAL A 132 -0.94 -14.56 0.51
N SER A 133 -0.74 -13.96 1.69
CA SER A 133 -0.01 -12.69 1.83
C SER A 133 1.41 -12.76 1.27
N TRP A 134 2.14 -13.86 1.50
CA TRP A 134 3.49 -14.07 0.99
C TRP A 134 3.58 -14.16 -0.52
N ASN A 135 2.50 -14.54 -1.18
CA ASN A 135 2.45 -14.68 -2.64
C ASN A 135 1.94 -13.42 -3.36
N LEU A 136 1.35 -12.44 -2.67
CA LEU A 136 0.88 -11.19 -3.28
C LEU A 136 1.98 -10.41 -4.02
N PRO A 137 3.21 -10.24 -3.48
CA PRO A 137 4.25 -9.47 -4.17
C PRO A 137 4.54 -10.00 -5.57
N ARG A 138 4.62 -11.33 -5.73
CA ARG A 138 4.86 -11.97 -7.04
C ARG A 138 3.75 -11.68 -8.04
N VAL A 139 2.49 -11.69 -7.57
CA VAL A 139 1.33 -11.41 -8.42
C VAL A 139 1.30 -9.95 -8.84
N TYR A 140 1.50 -9.03 -7.88
CA TYR A 140 1.47 -7.58 -8.13
C TYR A 140 2.61 -7.14 -9.03
N GLU A 141 3.81 -7.69 -8.87
CA GLU A 141 4.94 -7.42 -9.77
C GLU A 141 4.62 -7.79 -11.23
N LYS A 142 3.99 -8.95 -11.45
CA LYS A 142 3.56 -9.37 -12.79
C LYS A 142 2.52 -8.41 -13.38
N ILE A 143 1.56 -7.96 -12.57
CA ILE A 143 0.56 -6.97 -12.97
C ILE A 143 1.24 -5.66 -13.37
N ALA A 144 2.11 -5.13 -12.51
CA ALA A 144 2.80 -3.88 -12.73
C ALA A 144 3.66 -3.92 -14.02
N ARG A 145 4.39 -5.01 -14.24
CA ARG A 145 5.18 -5.22 -15.47
C ARG A 145 4.30 -5.22 -16.71
N ARG A 146 3.17 -5.95 -16.70
CA ARG A 146 2.23 -6.05 -17.82
C ARG A 146 1.59 -4.70 -18.14
N ARG A 147 1.27 -3.91 -17.10
CA ARG A 147 0.65 -2.59 -17.23
C ARG A 147 1.65 -1.44 -17.41
N ASN A 148 2.95 -1.73 -17.36
CA ASN A 148 4.02 -0.75 -17.42
C ASN A 148 3.86 0.40 -16.40
N ILE A 149 3.49 0.04 -15.16
CA ILE A 149 3.37 0.95 -14.02
C ILE A 149 4.48 0.70 -13.00
N SER A 150 4.70 1.67 -12.11
CA SER A 150 5.68 1.53 -11.02
C SER A 150 5.20 0.52 -9.99
N TYR A 151 6.15 -0.22 -9.38
CA TYR A 151 5.87 -1.23 -8.37
C TYR A 151 6.82 -1.13 -7.17
N LEU A 152 6.29 -1.41 -5.97
CA LEU A 152 7.06 -1.47 -4.72
C LEU A 152 6.49 -2.58 -3.82
N PRO A 153 7.31 -3.58 -3.41
CA PRO A 153 6.90 -4.56 -2.40
C PRO A 153 7.11 -3.99 -1.00
N ALA A 154 6.04 -3.63 -0.27
CA ALA A 154 6.16 -3.09 1.08
C ALA A 154 6.87 -4.05 2.04
N SER A 155 6.70 -5.35 1.83
CA SER A 155 7.34 -6.41 2.62
C SER A 155 8.88 -6.43 2.57
N GLU A 156 9.53 -5.75 1.63
CA GLU A 156 10.98 -5.59 1.61
C GLU A 156 11.48 -4.49 2.56
N PHE A 157 10.60 -3.58 2.98
CA PHE A 157 10.93 -2.40 3.76
C PHE A 157 10.38 -2.42 5.18
N ALA A 158 9.26 -3.11 5.40
CA ALA A 158 8.57 -3.11 6.67
C ALA A 158 8.00 -4.50 7.00
N ARG A 159 7.73 -4.71 8.29
CA ARG A 159 7.15 -5.94 8.84
C ARG A 159 5.93 -5.57 9.69
N PRO A 160 5.00 -6.52 9.91
CA PRO A 160 3.93 -6.29 10.87
C PRO A 160 4.49 -6.14 12.28
N GLY A 161 3.83 -5.32 13.09
CA GLY A 161 4.15 -5.16 14.50
C GLY A 161 3.80 -6.40 15.31
N GLU A 162 4.53 -6.65 16.39
CA GLU A 162 4.29 -7.78 17.29
C GLU A 162 2.93 -7.70 17.99
N ALA A 163 2.33 -6.50 18.08
CA ALA A 163 1.11 -6.27 18.83
C ALA A 163 -0.13 -6.94 18.23
N ASP A 164 -0.19 -7.05 16.89
CA ASP A 164 -1.36 -7.60 16.19
C ASP A 164 -1.01 -8.46 14.95
N GLN A 165 0.27 -8.58 14.61
CA GLN A 165 0.73 -9.42 13.50
C GLN A 165 0.17 -9.02 12.11
N GLU A 166 -0.49 -7.86 12.02
CA GLU A 166 -1.15 -7.37 10.81
C GLU A 166 -0.66 -5.97 10.41
N HIS A 167 -0.65 -5.03 11.35
CA HIS A 167 -0.40 -3.63 11.06
C HIS A 167 1.08 -3.26 11.28
N LEU A 168 1.50 -2.20 10.61
CA LEU A 168 2.82 -1.61 10.82
C LEU A 168 2.94 -0.99 12.22
N ASP A 169 4.11 -1.12 12.84
CA ASP A 169 4.51 -0.28 13.96
C ASP A 169 5.03 1.10 13.46
N GLU A 170 5.40 1.97 14.37
CA GLU A 170 5.90 3.32 14.03
C GLU A 170 7.13 3.27 13.11
N LEU A 171 8.04 2.34 13.37
CA LEU A 171 9.25 2.16 12.56
C LEU A 171 8.90 1.65 11.16
N GLY A 172 7.96 0.71 11.06
CA GLY A 172 7.45 0.19 9.80
C GLY A 172 6.80 1.28 8.96
N HIS A 173 5.98 2.14 9.57
CA HIS A 173 5.39 3.29 8.90
C HIS A 173 6.46 4.25 8.37
N SER A 174 7.48 4.58 9.17
CA SER A 174 8.57 5.45 8.73
C SER A 174 9.35 4.87 7.54
N ARG A 175 9.70 3.57 7.61
CA ARG A 175 10.43 2.88 6.54
C ARG A 175 9.63 2.80 5.24
N LEU A 176 8.34 2.50 5.34
CA LEU A 176 7.47 2.45 4.16
C LEU A 176 7.33 3.83 3.51
N ALA A 177 7.15 4.88 4.31
CA ALA A 177 7.10 6.26 3.81
C ALA A 177 8.40 6.65 3.07
N ASP A 178 9.56 6.27 3.62
CA ASP A 178 10.86 6.51 2.98
C ASP A 178 10.97 5.77 1.64
N ALA A 179 10.58 4.49 1.61
CA ALA A 179 10.65 3.67 0.41
C ALA A 179 9.74 4.22 -0.71
N ILE A 180 8.49 4.58 -0.36
CA ILE A 180 7.55 5.19 -1.30
C ILE A 180 8.10 6.52 -1.82
N TYR A 181 8.57 7.39 -0.93
CA TYR A 181 9.15 8.69 -1.31
C TYR A 181 10.33 8.55 -2.27
N GLU A 182 11.28 7.65 -2.00
CA GLU A 182 12.44 7.42 -2.88
C GLU A 182 12.00 6.83 -4.23
N LYS A 183 11.01 5.93 -4.22
CA LYS A 183 10.45 5.36 -5.46
C LYS A 183 9.81 6.43 -6.34
N LEU A 184 9.01 7.30 -5.76
CA LEU A 184 8.36 8.42 -6.46
C LEU A 184 9.37 9.45 -6.96
N ALA A 185 10.46 9.65 -6.22
CA ALA A 185 11.56 10.53 -6.62
C ALA A 185 12.46 9.95 -7.74
N GLY A 186 12.19 8.72 -8.20
CA GLY A 186 12.99 8.03 -9.22
C GLY A 186 14.39 7.64 -8.75
N ARG A 187 14.58 7.48 -7.42
CA ARG A 187 15.85 7.07 -6.82
C ARG A 187 15.97 5.56 -6.70
N SER A 188 17.20 5.05 -6.73
CA SER A 188 17.46 3.62 -6.51
C SER A 188 17.21 3.26 -5.05
N LEU A 189 16.30 2.32 -4.80
CA LEU A 189 16.03 1.79 -3.48
C LEU A 189 17.15 0.83 -3.07
N LYS A 190 17.65 0.98 -1.85
CA LYS A 190 18.49 -0.04 -1.21
C LYS A 190 17.59 -0.88 -0.33
N CYS A 191 17.51 -2.18 -0.64
CA CYS A 191 16.85 -3.16 0.23
C CYS A 191 17.46 -3.10 1.63
N TYR A 192 16.63 -3.18 2.64
CA TYR A 192 17.07 -3.18 4.03
C TYR A 192 17.48 -4.59 4.41
N ASP A 193 18.79 -4.85 4.39
CA ASP A 193 19.35 -6.04 5.02
C ASP A 193 19.53 -5.77 6.52
N SER A 194 18.95 -6.62 7.34
CA SER A 194 18.92 -6.52 8.80
C SER A 194 20.30 -6.60 9.47
N SER A 195 21.38 -6.71 8.72
CA SER A 195 22.74 -6.90 9.26
C SER A 195 23.66 -5.68 9.21
N GLN A 196 23.31 -4.55 8.57
CA GLN A 196 24.20 -3.38 8.51
C GLN A 196 23.48 -2.04 8.53
N MET A 197 23.77 -1.28 9.57
CA MET A 197 23.45 0.15 9.71
C MET A 197 24.36 0.95 8.76
N CYS A 198 23.92 1.18 7.54
CA CYS A 198 24.66 1.97 6.56
C CYS A 198 24.22 3.44 6.57
N ARG A 199 25.16 4.32 6.87
CA ARG A 199 25.03 5.78 6.74
C ARG A 199 24.85 6.13 5.26
N CYS A 200 23.72 6.73 4.91
CA CYS A 200 23.49 7.29 3.57
C CYS A 200 24.10 8.69 3.48
N ASN A 201 25.17 8.83 2.70
CA ASN A 201 25.59 10.15 2.21
C ASN A 201 24.69 10.60 1.06
N ALA A 202 24.05 11.73 1.24
CA ALA A 202 23.23 12.37 0.23
C ALA A 202 24.10 12.90 -0.91
N LEU A 203 23.89 12.38 -2.10
CA LEU A 203 24.31 13.04 -3.34
C LEU A 203 23.08 13.66 -4.00
N THR A 204 23.05 14.99 -3.95
CA THR A 204 22.04 15.84 -4.57
C THR A 204 22.15 15.80 -6.08
N LYS A 205 21.12 15.27 -6.77
CA LYS A 205 20.76 15.70 -8.12
C LYS A 205 19.30 16.12 -8.11
N SER A 206 19.10 17.43 -8.28
CA SER A 206 17.79 18.07 -8.42
C SER A 206 17.13 17.61 -9.73
N SER A 207 16.26 16.63 -9.65
CA SER A 207 15.23 16.40 -10.64
C SER A 207 13.94 17.01 -10.11
N LYS A 208 13.32 17.93 -10.86
CA LYS A 208 11.98 18.43 -10.54
C LYS A 208 11.03 17.24 -10.50
N LEU A 209 10.48 16.96 -9.32
CA LEU A 209 9.35 16.04 -9.20
C LEU A 209 8.14 16.69 -9.89
N PRO A 210 7.34 15.92 -10.66
CA PRO A 210 6.05 16.41 -11.14
C PRO A 210 5.12 16.69 -9.95
N ALA A 211 4.12 17.54 -10.15
CA ALA A 211 3.14 17.85 -9.11
C ALA A 211 2.45 16.56 -8.60
N LEU A 212 2.47 16.35 -7.29
CA LEU A 212 1.95 15.16 -6.64
C LEU A 212 0.70 15.54 -5.84
N THR A 213 -0.47 15.18 -6.36
CA THR A 213 -1.63 14.93 -5.52
C THR A 213 -1.69 13.41 -5.38
N GLU A 214 -1.40 12.87 -4.20
CA GLU A 214 -1.40 11.44 -3.96
C GLU A 214 -2.70 11.01 -3.31
N ILE A 215 -3.32 9.96 -3.85
CA ILE A 215 -4.35 9.21 -3.16
C ILE A 215 -3.71 7.91 -2.69
N ALA A 216 -3.50 7.79 -1.39
CA ALA A 216 -3.12 6.55 -0.76
C ALA A 216 -4.39 5.79 -0.37
N VAL A 217 -4.62 4.66 -1.01
CA VAL A 217 -5.73 3.75 -0.69
C VAL A 217 -5.12 2.57 0.04
N ASP A 218 -5.32 2.52 1.37
CA ASP A 218 -4.97 1.40 2.25
C ASP A 218 -6.15 0.44 2.39
#